data_d7a2630dfe836994569327bb334ef0e5
#
_entry.id   d7a2630dfe836994569327bb334ef0e5
#
_cell.length_a   1.000
_cell.length_b   1.000
_cell.length_c   1.000
_cell.angle_alpha   90.00
_cell.angle_beta   90.00
_cell.angle_gamma   90.00
#
_symmetry.space_group_name_H-M   'P 1'
#
loop_
_entity.id
_entity.type
_entity.pdbx_description
1 polymer ?
#
loop_
_entity_poly.entity_id
_entity_poly.type
_entity_poly.pdbx_seq_one_letter_code
_entity_poly.pdbx_strand_id
1 'polypeptide(L)'
;SYLLLGKPESISAEAKMHYTGVDSSCSIELSYEGGQTAILESTFLETTPTEAIIEGSQGGIYMHPRFHHCEKLSIEQNSLLTEVDIPYTGLGYYHQIDEVVKCLEAGKLQSDLMPHKDSLALMELLDAVRSLIGLQF
;
A
#
# COMPACT_ATOMS: atom_id res chain seq x y z
N SER A 1 1.69 3.07 0.47
CA SER A 1 2.48 4.22 1.00
C SER A 1 3.97 4.06 0.76
N TYR A 2 4.61 2.94 1.16
CA TYR A 2 6.07 2.75 1.04
C TYR A 2 6.60 2.95 -0.40
N LEU A 3 5.90 2.42 -1.41
CA LEU A 3 6.29 2.58 -2.82
C LEU A 3 6.35 4.05 -3.28
N LEU A 4 5.48 4.90 -2.75
CA LEU A 4 5.34 6.31 -3.16
C LEU A 4 6.17 7.26 -2.30
N LEU A 5 6.23 7.01 -1.00
CA LEU A 5 6.79 7.92 0.00
C LEU A 5 8.06 7.39 0.66
N GLY A 6 8.43 6.13 0.39
CA GLY A 6 9.60 5.49 1.00
C GLY A 6 9.38 5.10 2.46
N LYS A 7 10.47 5.12 3.24
CA LYS A 7 10.45 4.77 4.66
C LYS A 7 9.91 5.94 5.48
N PRO A 8 8.90 5.72 6.35
CA PRO A 8 8.41 6.77 7.25
C PRO A 8 9.43 7.11 8.33
N GLU A 9 9.37 8.36 8.80
CA GLU A 9 10.14 8.86 9.96
C GLU A 9 9.54 8.38 11.28
N SER A 10 8.20 8.38 11.36
CA SER A 10 7.48 7.90 12.53
C SER A 10 6.24 7.11 12.17
N ILE A 11 5.85 6.24 13.10
CA ILE A 11 4.71 5.33 12.97
C ILE A 11 3.87 5.47 14.22
N SER A 12 2.56 5.66 14.05
CA SER A 12 1.55 5.53 15.09
C SER A 12 0.55 4.46 14.65
N ALA A 13 0.12 3.62 15.58
CA ALA A 13 -0.86 2.57 15.27
C ALA A 13 -1.76 2.29 16.47
N GLU A 14 -3.04 2.11 16.20
CA GLU A 14 -4.06 1.71 17.18
C GLU A 14 -4.86 0.53 16.64
N ALA A 15 -5.22 -0.41 17.50
CA ALA A 15 -6.00 -1.57 17.09
C ALA A 15 -7.05 -1.95 18.14
N LYS A 16 -8.15 -2.54 17.67
CA LYS A 16 -9.10 -3.28 18.52
C LYS A 16 -8.79 -4.75 18.39
N MET A 17 -8.50 -5.39 19.52
CA MET A 17 -8.19 -6.81 19.53
C MET A 17 -9.48 -7.66 19.56
N HIS A 18 -9.50 -8.70 18.73
CA HIS A 18 -10.51 -9.74 18.78
C HIS A 18 -10.20 -10.74 19.90
N TYR A 19 -11.22 -11.46 20.39
CA TYR A 19 -11.04 -12.44 21.49
C TYR A 19 -10.08 -13.59 21.15
N THR A 20 -9.80 -13.82 19.87
CA THR A 20 -8.84 -14.82 19.39
C THR A 20 -7.39 -14.35 19.44
N GLY A 21 -7.13 -13.09 19.82
CA GLY A 21 -5.78 -12.55 19.93
C GLY A 21 -5.28 -11.82 18.68
N VAL A 22 -6.08 -11.72 17.61
CA VAL A 22 -5.75 -10.91 16.41
C VAL A 22 -6.43 -9.54 16.47
N ASP A 23 -5.93 -8.59 15.72
CA ASP A 23 -6.59 -7.29 15.54
C ASP A 23 -7.86 -7.43 14.70
N SER A 24 -8.98 -6.91 15.19
CA SER A 24 -10.25 -6.87 14.46
C SER A 24 -10.40 -5.61 13.62
N SER A 25 -9.73 -4.54 14.02
CA SER A 25 -9.52 -3.33 13.23
C SER A 25 -8.20 -2.71 13.62
N CYS A 26 -7.52 -2.09 12.67
CA CYS A 26 -6.26 -1.40 12.86
C CYS A 26 -6.26 -0.10 12.06
N SER A 27 -5.79 0.98 12.69
CA SER A 27 -5.52 2.27 12.05
C SER A 27 -4.04 2.59 12.24
N ILE A 28 -3.37 2.96 11.17
CA ILE A 28 -1.94 3.24 11.12
C ILE A 28 -1.74 4.62 10.52
N GLU A 29 -0.97 5.46 11.18
CA GLU A 29 -0.51 6.72 10.64
C GLU A 29 1.00 6.69 10.47
N LEU A 30 1.46 7.01 9.27
CA LEU A 30 2.86 7.10 8.90
C LEU A 30 3.18 8.56 8.59
N SER A 31 4.18 9.13 9.27
CA SER A 31 4.67 10.49 8.99
C SER A 31 6.03 10.43 8.33
N TYR A 32 6.30 11.38 7.43
CA TYR A 32 7.51 11.44 6.62
C TYR A 32 8.23 12.78 6.80
N GLU A 33 9.55 12.80 6.64
CA GLU A 33 10.43 13.97 6.86
C GLU A 33 9.98 15.22 6.07
N GLY A 34 9.41 15.03 4.88
CA GLY A 34 8.87 16.11 4.05
C GLY A 34 7.48 16.62 4.45
N GLY A 35 6.94 16.19 5.61
CA GLY A 35 5.62 16.58 6.12
C GLY A 35 4.45 15.84 5.48
N GLN A 36 4.71 14.84 4.63
CA GLN A 36 3.66 13.96 4.10
C GLN A 36 3.16 13.03 5.20
N THR A 37 1.91 12.61 5.10
CA THR A 37 1.30 11.59 5.97
C THR A 37 0.62 10.52 5.15
N ALA A 38 0.60 9.29 5.66
CA ALA A 38 -0.24 8.24 5.11
C ALA A 38 -1.07 7.61 6.23
N ILE A 39 -2.38 7.54 6.02
CA ILE A 39 -3.33 6.91 6.94
C ILE A 39 -3.81 5.61 6.27
N LEU A 40 -3.68 4.50 7.00
CA LEU A 40 -4.09 3.19 6.52
C LEU A 40 -5.04 2.56 7.54
N GLU A 41 -6.12 1.99 7.05
CA GLU A 41 -7.12 1.35 7.89
C GLU A 41 -7.43 -0.05 7.38
N SER A 42 -7.62 -0.98 8.30
CA SER A 42 -8.08 -2.32 8.02
C SER A 42 -9.09 -2.78 9.07
N THR A 43 -10.09 -3.52 8.65
CA THR A 43 -11.08 -4.12 9.56
C THR A 43 -11.72 -5.34 8.92
N PHE A 44 -12.13 -6.30 9.73
CA PHE A 44 -13.01 -7.38 9.31
C PHE A 44 -14.40 -7.32 9.99
N LEU A 45 -14.65 -6.26 10.78
CA LEU A 45 -15.94 -6.08 11.48
C LEU A 45 -17.04 -5.54 10.57
N GLU A 46 -16.66 -4.84 9.51
CA GLU A 46 -17.57 -4.20 8.58
C GLU A 46 -16.99 -4.13 7.17
N THR A 47 -17.84 -3.89 6.19
CA THR A 47 -17.39 -3.68 4.81
C THR A 47 -16.95 -2.24 4.64
N THR A 48 -15.71 -2.04 4.21
CA THR A 48 -15.14 -0.73 3.86
C THR A 48 -15.04 -0.57 2.34
N PRO A 49 -14.91 0.67 1.83
CA PRO A 49 -14.79 0.92 0.39
C PRO A 49 -13.60 0.26 -0.29
N THR A 50 -12.52 -0.09 0.46
CA THR A 50 -11.25 -0.62 -0.08
C THR A 50 -10.66 0.25 -1.19
N GLU A 51 -10.70 1.55 -0.99
CA GLU A 51 -10.18 2.59 -1.90
C GLU A 51 -8.85 3.17 -1.40
N ALA A 52 -8.14 3.87 -2.28
CA ALA A 52 -6.99 4.67 -1.88
C ALA A 52 -7.05 6.06 -2.52
N ILE A 53 -6.72 7.07 -1.72
CA ILE A 53 -6.70 8.46 -2.14
C ILE A 53 -5.29 9.00 -1.91
N ILE A 54 -4.74 9.67 -2.91
CA ILE A 54 -3.45 10.34 -2.84
C ILE A 54 -3.71 11.82 -3.12
N GLU A 55 -3.44 12.66 -2.14
CA GLU A 55 -3.63 14.10 -2.24
C GLU A 55 -2.30 14.82 -2.28
N GLY A 56 -2.18 15.80 -3.14
CA GLY A 56 -1.01 16.65 -3.29
C GLY A 56 -1.39 18.10 -3.56
N SER A 57 -0.40 18.99 -3.50
CA SER A 57 -0.61 20.44 -3.70
C SER A 57 -1.09 20.82 -5.10
N GLN A 58 -0.99 19.94 -6.08
CA GLN A 58 -1.38 20.19 -7.47
C GLN A 58 -2.57 19.35 -7.94
N GLY A 59 -3.14 18.54 -7.07
CA GLY A 59 -4.28 17.67 -7.39
C GLY A 59 -4.27 16.38 -6.60
N GLY A 60 -5.10 15.43 -7.03
CA GLY A 60 -5.27 14.15 -6.36
C GLY A 60 -5.41 12.99 -7.32
N ILE A 61 -5.21 11.79 -6.78
CA ILE A 61 -5.46 10.52 -7.46
C ILE A 61 -6.40 9.70 -6.58
N TYR A 62 -7.50 9.29 -7.15
CA TYR A 62 -8.46 8.40 -6.53
C TYR A 62 -8.38 7.02 -7.19
N MET A 63 -7.94 6.02 -6.42
CA MET A 63 -7.94 4.62 -6.82
C MET A 63 -9.28 4.00 -6.37
N HIS A 64 -10.11 3.64 -7.34
CA HIS A 64 -11.46 3.14 -7.08
C HIS A 64 -11.48 1.85 -6.25
N PRO A 65 -12.63 1.47 -5.65
CA PRO A 65 -12.77 0.31 -4.79
C PRO A 65 -12.10 -0.95 -5.32
N ARG A 66 -11.44 -1.67 -4.40
CA ARG A 66 -10.44 -2.71 -4.62
C ARG A 66 -9.13 -2.14 -5.16
N PHE A 67 -8.62 -1.04 -4.52
CA PHE A 67 -7.40 -0.33 -4.94
C PHE A 67 -6.18 -1.24 -5.20
N HIS A 68 -6.09 -2.38 -4.51
CA HIS A 68 -5.04 -3.39 -4.71
C HIS A 68 -5.19 -4.17 -6.04
N HIS A 69 -6.27 -3.96 -6.74
CA HIS A 69 -6.63 -4.59 -8.01
C HIS A 69 -7.35 -3.55 -8.89
N CYS A 70 -6.79 -2.34 -8.94
CA CYS A 70 -7.43 -1.17 -9.51
C CYS A 70 -7.42 -1.24 -11.04
N GLU A 71 -8.61 -1.18 -11.64
CA GLU A 71 -8.79 -1.10 -13.09
C GLU A 71 -9.08 0.32 -13.58
N LYS A 72 -9.32 1.26 -12.65
CA LYS A 72 -9.69 2.63 -12.98
C LYS A 72 -9.14 3.61 -11.94
N LEU A 73 -8.54 4.69 -12.43
CA LEU A 73 -8.11 5.84 -11.63
C LEU A 73 -8.92 7.07 -12.03
N SER A 74 -9.22 7.92 -11.06
CA SER A 74 -9.60 9.31 -11.33
C SER A 74 -8.45 10.22 -10.91
N ILE A 75 -8.01 11.09 -11.81
CA ILE A 75 -6.92 12.04 -11.58
C ILE A 75 -7.51 13.43 -11.65
N GLU A 76 -7.40 14.18 -10.57
CA GLU A 76 -7.77 15.59 -10.51
C GLU A 76 -6.51 16.45 -10.58
N GLN A 77 -6.44 17.34 -11.55
CA GLN A 77 -5.36 18.31 -11.67
C GLN A 77 -5.91 19.63 -12.22
N ASN A 78 -5.61 20.75 -11.57
CA ASN A 78 -6.11 22.08 -11.96
C ASN A 78 -7.64 22.12 -12.12
N SER A 79 -8.38 21.50 -11.23
CA SER A 79 -9.85 21.33 -11.27
C SER A 79 -10.37 20.58 -12.52
N LEU A 80 -9.51 19.90 -13.23
CA LEU A 80 -9.87 18.99 -14.31
C LEU A 80 -9.80 17.56 -13.81
N LEU A 81 -10.93 16.83 -13.91
CA LEU A 81 -11.00 15.41 -13.59
C LEU A 81 -10.80 14.60 -14.86
N THR A 82 -9.85 13.69 -14.83
CA THR A 82 -9.56 12.73 -15.91
C THR A 82 -9.71 11.32 -15.38
N GLU A 83 -10.46 10.49 -16.08
CA GLU A 83 -10.53 9.06 -15.80
C GLU A 83 -9.53 8.30 -16.65
N VAL A 84 -8.83 7.34 -16.05
CA VAL A 84 -7.84 6.49 -16.70
C VAL A 84 -8.21 5.04 -16.45
N ASP A 85 -8.47 4.29 -17.52
CA ASP A 85 -8.68 2.85 -17.45
C ASP A 85 -7.32 2.14 -17.45
N ILE A 86 -7.14 1.19 -16.53
CA ILE A 86 -5.92 0.40 -16.36
C ILE A 86 -6.30 -1.09 -16.37
N PRO A 87 -6.70 -1.62 -17.54
CA PRO A 87 -7.08 -3.02 -17.62
C PRO A 87 -5.87 -3.92 -17.33
N TYR A 88 -6.09 -4.97 -16.56
CA TYR A 88 -5.08 -6.00 -16.31
C TYR A 88 -5.37 -7.28 -17.09
N THR A 89 -4.35 -8.11 -17.27
CA THR A 89 -4.46 -9.37 -17.99
C THR A 89 -4.74 -10.53 -17.02
N GLY A 90 -5.74 -11.33 -17.32
CA GLY A 90 -6.09 -12.55 -16.57
C GLY A 90 -6.54 -12.22 -15.14
N LEU A 91 -5.92 -12.84 -14.14
CA LEU A 91 -6.24 -12.68 -12.71
C LEU A 91 -5.35 -11.63 -11.99
N GLY A 92 -4.62 -10.80 -12.73
CA GLY A 92 -3.76 -9.75 -12.17
C GLY A 92 -2.34 -10.21 -11.79
N TYR A 93 -2.06 -11.50 -11.72
CA TYR A 93 -0.73 -12.02 -11.38
C TYR A 93 0.26 -12.00 -12.56
N TYR A 94 -0.21 -11.73 -13.76
CA TYR A 94 0.61 -11.71 -14.97
C TYR A 94 1.86 -10.83 -14.83
N HIS A 95 1.70 -9.62 -14.30
CA HIS A 95 2.80 -8.67 -14.17
C HIS A 95 3.92 -9.16 -13.25
N GLN A 96 3.57 -9.87 -12.16
CA GLN A 96 4.56 -10.46 -11.25
C GLN A 96 5.32 -11.59 -11.92
N ILE A 97 4.61 -12.47 -12.64
CA ILE A 97 5.21 -13.60 -13.37
C ILE A 97 6.13 -13.09 -14.47
N ASP A 98 5.68 -12.12 -15.27
CA ASP A 98 6.45 -11.50 -16.34
C ASP A 98 7.74 -10.87 -15.83
N GLU A 99 7.68 -10.15 -14.70
CA GLU A 99 8.87 -9.56 -14.06
C GLU A 99 9.85 -10.63 -13.58
N VAL A 100 9.38 -11.71 -12.99
CA VAL A 100 10.23 -12.85 -12.59
C VAL A 100 10.92 -13.45 -13.81
N VAL A 101 10.18 -13.71 -14.88
CA VAL A 101 10.75 -14.26 -16.14
C VAL A 101 11.83 -13.34 -16.70
N LYS A 102 11.56 -12.03 -16.82
CA LYS A 102 12.53 -11.03 -17.28
C LYS A 102 13.78 -10.98 -16.44
N CYS A 103 13.64 -11.05 -15.11
CA CYS A 103 14.79 -11.08 -14.21
C CYS A 103 15.64 -12.35 -14.42
N LEU A 104 15.01 -13.52 -14.55
CA LEU A 104 15.70 -14.78 -14.79
C LEU A 104 16.43 -14.79 -16.13
N GLU A 105 15.80 -14.33 -17.21
CA GLU A 105 16.40 -14.21 -18.54
C GLU A 105 17.59 -13.25 -18.56
N ALA A 106 17.51 -12.17 -17.75
CA ALA A 106 18.61 -11.21 -17.59
C ALA A 106 19.70 -11.66 -16.60
N GLY A 107 19.58 -12.85 -15.98
CA GLY A 107 20.51 -13.33 -14.96
C GLY A 107 20.50 -12.53 -13.67
N LYS A 108 19.42 -11.79 -13.37
CA LYS A 108 19.27 -11.00 -12.15
C LYS A 108 18.83 -11.88 -10.99
N LEU A 109 19.34 -11.60 -9.79
CA LEU A 109 18.97 -12.29 -8.55
C LEU A 109 17.78 -11.63 -7.82
N GLN A 110 17.38 -10.43 -8.26
CA GLN A 110 16.26 -9.67 -7.72
C GLN A 110 15.69 -8.74 -8.79
N SER A 111 14.42 -8.35 -8.60
CA SER A 111 13.80 -7.31 -9.43
C SER A 111 14.27 -5.91 -9.01
N ASP A 112 14.42 -5.01 -9.99
CA ASP A 112 14.66 -3.59 -9.72
C ASP A 112 13.38 -2.88 -9.22
N LEU A 113 12.19 -3.44 -9.53
CA LEU A 113 10.90 -2.91 -9.09
C LEU A 113 10.61 -3.20 -7.61
N MET A 114 11.13 -4.33 -7.09
CA MET A 114 10.99 -4.74 -5.69
C MET A 114 12.26 -5.45 -5.24
N PRO A 115 13.34 -4.72 -5.01
CA PRO A 115 14.60 -5.31 -4.55
C PRO A 115 14.47 -5.86 -3.11
N HIS A 116 15.34 -6.79 -2.75
CA HIS A 116 15.34 -7.45 -1.43
C HIS A 116 15.37 -6.46 -0.27
N LYS A 117 16.11 -5.34 -0.43
CA LYS A 117 16.16 -4.28 0.60
C LYS A 117 14.79 -3.67 0.89
N ASP A 118 13.94 -3.50 -0.15
CA ASP A 118 12.62 -2.89 0.02
C ASP A 118 11.63 -3.90 0.63
N SER A 119 11.76 -5.18 0.25
CA SER A 119 11.02 -6.26 0.91
C SER A 119 11.34 -6.34 2.41
N LEU A 120 12.63 -6.25 2.76
CA LEU A 120 13.07 -6.26 4.16
C LEU A 120 12.55 -5.03 4.91
N ALA A 121 12.70 -3.83 4.34
CA ALA A 121 12.22 -2.60 4.95
C ALA A 121 10.69 -2.61 5.16
N LEU A 122 9.94 -3.20 4.23
CA LEU A 122 8.50 -3.36 4.37
C LEU A 122 8.15 -4.33 5.52
N MET A 123 8.89 -5.43 5.67
CA MET A 123 8.70 -6.37 6.79
C MET A 123 9.06 -5.71 8.13
N GLU A 124 10.15 -4.94 8.21
CA GLU A 124 10.49 -4.15 9.40
C GLU A 124 9.38 -3.17 9.79
N LEU A 125 8.77 -2.51 8.80
CA LEU A 125 7.63 -1.60 9.01
C LEU A 125 6.41 -2.35 9.57
N LEU A 126 6.08 -3.50 9.03
CA LEU A 126 4.98 -4.35 9.51
C LEU A 126 5.23 -4.84 10.93
N ASP A 127 6.46 -5.25 11.27
CA ASP A 127 6.83 -5.70 12.60
C ASP A 127 6.80 -4.56 13.63
N ALA A 128 7.17 -3.34 13.22
CA ALA A 128 7.03 -2.16 14.05
C ALA A 128 5.55 -1.88 14.38
N VAL A 129 4.66 -1.93 13.38
CA VAL A 129 3.21 -1.78 13.59
C VAL A 129 2.67 -2.85 14.54
N ARG A 130 3.01 -4.14 14.32
CA ARG A 130 2.61 -5.25 15.19
C ARG A 130 3.04 -5.04 16.63
N SER A 131 4.27 -4.58 16.82
CA SER A 131 4.80 -4.25 18.14
C SER A 131 4.01 -3.14 18.83
N LEU A 132 3.66 -2.08 18.09
CA LEU A 132 2.89 -0.95 18.61
C LEU A 132 1.49 -1.36 19.07
N ILE A 133 0.80 -2.23 18.33
CA ILE A 133 -0.54 -2.70 18.67
C ILE A 133 -0.53 -3.91 19.64
N GLY A 134 0.64 -4.39 20.05
CA GLY A 134 0.78 -5.53 20.98
C GLY A 134 0.43 -6.89 20.38
N LEU A 135 0.45 -7.03 19.06
CA LEU A 135 0.20 -8.29 18.38
C LEU A 135 1.44 -9.18 18.43
N GLN A 136 1.31 -10.37 19.00
CA GLN A 136 2.37 -11.38 19.11
C GLN A 136 1.95 -12.67 18.42
N PHE A 137 2.90 -13.29 17.71
CA PHE A 137 2.75 -14.59 17.08
C PHE A 137 3.64 -15.62 17.73
#